data_a685e544129d97a145a9f6e4d0cc43a4
#
_entry.id   a685e544129d97a145a9f6e4d0cc43a4
#
_cell.length_a   1.000
_cell.length_b   1.000
_cell.length_c   1.000
_cell.angle_alpha   90.00
_cell.angle_beta   90.00
_cell.angle_gamma   90.00
#
_symmetry.space_group_name_H-M   'P 1'
#
loop_
_entity.id
_entity.type
_entity.pdbx_description
1 polymer ?
#
loop_
_entity_poly.entity_id
_entity_poly.type
_entity_poly.pdbx_seq_one_letter_code
_entity_poly.pdbx_strand_id
1 'polypeptide(L)'
;MIDVAIFASGTGSNFYNLATNPELKNLINIRCLVCDNPKASVIEKAKLLNIETLIVNPKNFDSKIDYEKYILENIEDVKYIFLAGYMRIISPYFLGKFKGKIVNIHPSLLPLYKGKDSIKRAFEDKVEFIGISIHYVNEEVDGGQILAQDKFRVDYKLSLDEVTQKVHELEHRLYPKTIIKILTDN
;
A
#
# COMPACT_ATOMS: atom_id res chain seq x y z
N MET A 1 7.05 12.82 15.73
CA MET A 1 6.50 11.72 14.91
C MET A 1 5.56 12.34 13.88
N ILE A 2 5.53 11.76 12.68
CA ILE A 2 4.69 12.24 11.57
C ILE A 2 3.38 11.45 11.56
N ASP A 3 2.24 12.15 11.56
CA ASP A 3 0.93 11.51 11.50
C ASP A 3 0.67 10.91 10.13
N VAL A 4 0.32 9.61 10.10
CA VAL A 4 0.10 8.84 8.88
C VAL A 4 -1.18 8.01 8.97
N ALA A 5 -1.77 7.70 7.82
CA ALA A 5 -2.79 6.66 7.70
C ALA A 5 -2.25 5.51 6.83
N ILE A 6 -2.68 4.29 7.11
CA ILE A 6 -2.38 3.15 6.27
C ILE A 6 -3.69 2.63 5.67
N PHE A 7 -3.72 2.43 4.35
CA PHE A 7 -4.90 1.95 3.64
C PHE A 7 -4.69 0.50 3.23
N ALA A 8 -5.63 -0.38 3.52
CA ALA A 8 -5.57 -1.79 3.15
C ALA A 8 -6.96 -2.38 2.90
N SER A 9 -7.05 -3.40 2.05
CA SER A 9 -8.31 -4.07 1.67
C SER A 9 -8.36 -5.56 2.03
N GLY A 10 -7.24 -6.16 2.42
CA GLY A 10 -7.10 -7.62 2.50
C GLY A 10 -6.48 -8.15 3.79
N THR A 11 -5.48 -9.01 3.64
CA THR A 11 -4.84 -9.70 4.79
C THR A 11 -4.06 -8.77 5.72
N GLY A 12 -3.55 -7.64 5.20
CA GLY A 12 -2.82 -6.66 5.97
C GLY A 12 -1.41 -7.11 6.37
N SER A 13 -0.73 -7.92 5.55
CA SER A 13 0.64 -8.32 5.85
C SER A 13 1.59 -7.12 5.84
N ASN A 14 1.49 -6.25 4.82
CA ASN A 14 2.25 -5.00 4.74
C ASN A 14 1.86 -4.01 5.85
N PHE A 15 0.55 -3.88 6.16
CA PHE A 15 0.10 -3.07 7.29
C PHE A 15 0.78 -3.51 8.59
N TYR A 16 0.70 -4.80 8.91
CA TYR A 16 1.29 -5.36 10.13
C TYR A 16 2.80 -5.15 10.18
N ASN A 17 3.49 -5.38 9.07
CA ASN A 17 4.92 -5.18 8.95
C ASN A 17 5.32 -3.71 9.20
N LEU A 18 4.59 -2.74 8.64
CA LEU A 18 4.83 -1.31 8.89
C LEU A 18 4.54 -0.93 10.34
N ALA A 19 3.41 -1.37 10.88
CA ALA A 19 2.96 -1.01 12.23
C ALA A 19 3.82 -1.60 13.36
N THR A 20 4.50 -2.72 13.09
CA THR A 20 5.37 -3.38 14.06
C THR A 20 6.86 -3.09 13.86
N ASN A 21 7.23 -2.40 12.79
CA ASN A 21 8.64 -2.08 12.51
C ASN A 21 9.23 -1.17 13.60
N PRO A 22 10.34 -1.57 14.26
CA PRO A 22 10.88 -0.84 15.40
C PRO A 22 11.43 0.55 15.04
N GLU A 23 11.96 0.74 13.84
CA GLU A 23 12.47 2.03 13.39
C GLU A 23 11.32 2.98 13.05
N LEU A 24 10.28 2.50 12.35
CA LEU A 24 9.11 3.30 12.00
C LEU A 24 8.32 3.76 13.23
N LYS A 25 8.26 2.96 14.29
CA LYS A 25 7.59 3.33 15.55
C LYS A 25 8.11 4.62 16.18
N ASN A 26 9.35 5.01 15.89
CA ASN A 26 9.96 6.23 16.36
C ASN A 26 9.76 7.42 15.41
N LEU A 27 9.35 7.17 14.16
CA LEU A 27 9.22 8.19 13.11
C LEU A 27 7.78 8.56 12.83
N ILE A 28 6.87 7.59 12.89
CA ILE A 28 5.47 7.78 12.51
C ILE A 28 4.51 7.52 13.68
N ASN A 29 3.40 8.23 13.63
CA ASN A 29 2.23 7.95 14.45
C ASN A 29 1.11 7.50 13.52
N ILE A 30 0.73 6.21 13.58
CA ILE A 30 -0.35 5.67 12.75
C ILE A 30 -1.68 6.10 13.37
N ARG A 31 -2.32 7.11 12.78
CA ARG A 31 -3.60 7.65 13.25
C ARG A 31 -4.73 6.66 13.06
N CYS A 32 -4.76 6.00 11.91
CA CYS A 32 -5.76 4.96 11.64
C CYS A 32 -5.33 4.03 10.50
N LEU A 33 -5.96 2.85 10.50
CA LEU A 33 -6.13 2.00 9.33
C LEU A 33 -7.41 2.43 8.60
N VAL A 34 -7.34 2.71 7.30
CA VAL A 34 -8.53 2.86 6.44
C VAL A 34 -8.74 1.55 5.68
N CYS A 35 -9.92 0.95 5.82
CA CYS A 35 -10.25 -0.33 5.19
C CYS A 35 -11.59 -0.25 4.47
N ASP A 36 -11.61 -0.59 3.17
CA ASP A 36 -12.80 -0.57 2.33
C ASP A 36 -13.63 -1.87 2.37
N ASN A 37 -13.09 -2.90 3.04
CA ASN A 37 -13.72 -4.21 3.15
C ASN A 37 -13.95 -4.57 4.63
N PRO A 38 -15.21 -4.54 5.11
CA PRO A 38 -15.50 -4.83 6.52
C PRO A 38 -15.20 -6.28 6.96
N LYS A 39 -14.90 -7.17 5.99
CA LYS A 39 -14.54 -8.57 6.26
C LYS A 39 -13.04 -8.83 6.14
N ALA A 40 -12.23 -7.80 5.92
CA ALA A 40 -10.79 -7.95 5.76
C ALA A 40 -10.11 -8.30 7.08
N SER A 41 -9.22 -9.30 7.07
CA SER A 41 -8.50 -9.73 8.27
C SER A 41 -7.48 -8.72 8.80
N VAL A 42 -7.16 -7.69 8.02
CA VAL A 42 -6.34 -6.55 8.47
C VAL A 42 -6.97 -5.83 9.67
N ILE A 43 -8.30 -5.83 9.77
CA ILE A 43 -9.05 -5.17 10.86
C ILE A 43 -8.68 -5.78 12.21
N GLU A 44 -8.61 -7.12 12.30
CA GLU A 44 -8.20 -7.80 13.53
C GLU A 44 -6.74 -7.50 13.89
N LYS A 45 -5.86 -7.35 12.89
CA LYS A 45 -4.46 -6.93 13.12
C LYS A 45 -4.37 -5.53 13.71
N ALA A 46 -5.16 -4.58 13.18
CA ALA A 46 -5.22 -3.23 13.71
C ALA A 46 -5.72 -3.21 15.16
N LYS A 47 -6.77 -3.98 15.46
CA LYS A 47 -7.31 -4.15 16.81
C LYS A 47 -6.27 -4.70 17.79
N LEU A 48 -5.52 -5.73 17.41
CA LEU A 48 -4.45 -6.31 18.23
C LEU A 48 -3.33 -5.29 18.54
N LEU A 49 -3.11 -4.33 17.65
CA LEU A 49 -2.10 -3.28 17.80
C LEU A 49 -2.67 -2.00 18.44
N ASN A 50 -3.94 -1.98 18.84
CA ASN A 50 -4.67 -0.81 19.33
C ASN A 50 -4.62 0.39 18.36
N ILE A 51 -4.65 0.10 17.04
CA ILE A 51 -4.73 1.12 16.00
C ILE A 51 -6.19 1.30 15.61
N GLU A 52 -6.66 2.55 15.63
CA GLU A 52 -8.01 2.90 15.20
C GLU A 52 -8.25 2.47 13.75
N THR A 53 -9.47 1.98 13.47
CA THR A 53 -9.82 1.53 12.12
C THR A 53 -11.03 2.27 11.62
N LEU A 54 -10.85 2.98 10.51
CA LEU A 54 -11.92 3.60 9.72
C LEU A 54 -12.38 2.59 8.65
N ILE A 55 -13.48 1.89 8.94
CA ILE A 55 -14.08 0.94 7.97
C ILE A 55 -15.05 1.70 7.09
N VAL A 56 -14.74 1.81 5.79
CA VAL A 56 -15.51 2.58 4.82
C VAL A 56 -15.92 1.69 3.66
N ASN A 57 -17.11 1.08 3.77
CA ASN A 57 -17.62 0.24 2.69
C ASN A 57 -18.14 1.13 1.54
N PRO A 58 -17.56 1.06 0.33
CA PRO A 58 -17.99 1.88 -0.81
C PRO A 58 -19.47 1.71 -1.19
N LYS A 59 -20.05 0.56 -0.87
CA LYS A 59 -21.48 0.27 -1.15
C LYS A 59 -22.45 1.13 -0.32
N ASN A 60 -21.97 1.80 0.71
CA ASN A 60 -22.78 2.64 1.59
C ASN A 60 -22.81 4.11 1.11
N PHE A 61 -22.25 4.41 -0.06
CA PHE A 61 -22.16 5.76 -0.62
C PHE A 61 -22.79 5.80 -2.02
N ASP A 62 -23.42 6.91 -2.34
CA ASP A 62 -24.08 7.12 -3.62
C ASP A 62 -23.08 7.32 -4.77
N SER A 63 -21.90 7.86 -4.44
CA SER A 63 -20.83 8.07 -5.42
C SER A 63 -19.43 7.78 -4.83
N LYS A 64 -18.46 7.61 -5.74
CA LYS A 64 -17.05 7.51 -5.36
C LYS A 64 -16.55 8.79 -4.69
N ILE A 65 -17.07 9.95 -5.10
CA ILE A 65 -16.70 11.25 -4.51
C ILE A 65 -17.17 11.33 -3.07
N ASP A 66 -18.40 10.92 -2.76
CA ASP A 66 -18.93 10.92 -1.39
C ASP A 66 -18.13 9.97 -0.48
N TYR A 67 -17.79 8.80 -0.99
CA TYR A 67 -16.90 7.85 -0.34
C TYR A 67 -15.53 8.46 -0.01
N GLU A 68 -14.89 9.07 -0.99
CA GLU A 68 -13.57 9.68 -0.80
C GLU A 68 -13.60 10.94 0.08
N LYS A 69 -14.67 11.74 -0.02
CA LYS A 69 -14.89 12.89 0.84
C LYS A 69 -15.00 12.47 2.31
N TYR A 70 -15.77 11.43 2.59
CA TYR A 70 -15.88 10.88 3.94
C TYR A 70 -14.52 10.45 4.50
N ILE A 71 -13.70 9.77 3.70
CA ILE A 71 -12.34 9.39 4.14
C ILE A 71 -11.52 10.64 4.45
N LEU A 72 -11.50 11.63 3.54
CA LEU A 72 -10.71 12.85 3.72
C LEU A 72 -11.07 13.62 4.99
N GLU A 73 -12.35 13.71 5.33
CA GLU A 73 -12.85 14.37 6.54
C GLU A 73 -12.39 13.65 7.83
N ASN A 74 -12.08 12.36 7.76
CA ASN A 74 -11.65 11.56 8.90
C ASN A 74 -10.11 11.41 9.02
N ILE A 75 -9.34 11.99 8.08
CA ILE A 75 -7.86 11.92 8.07
C ILE A 75 -7.20 13.30 7.88
N GLU A 76 -7.84 14.40 8.31
CA GLU A 76 -7.41 15.76 8.02
C GLU A 76 -5.97 16.09 8.44
N ASP A 77 -5.51 15.56 9.56
CA ASP A 77 -4.18 15.84 10.12
C ASP A 77 -3.06 14.93 9.61
N VAL A 78 -3.40 14.01 8.72
CA VAL A 78 -2.45 13.02 8.21
C VAL A 78 -1.55 13.65 7.14
N LYS A 79 -0.23 13.42 7.24
CA LYS A 79 0.78 13.93 6.29
C LYS A 79 1.16 12.93 5.21
N TYR A 80 1.07 11.64 5.51
CA TYR A 80 1.32 10.57 4.56
C TYR A 80 0.21 9.53 4.61
N ILE A 81 -0.14 9.02 3.44
CA ILE A 81 -0.94 7.81 3.29
C ILE A 81 -0.05 6.73 2.70
N PHE A 82 0.03 5.59 3.37
CA PHE A 82 0.73 4.40 2.86
C PHE A 82 -0.29 3.37 2.39
N LEU A 83 -0.32 3.10 1.09
CA LEU A 83 -1.18 2.07 0.52
C LEU A 83 -0.50 0.71 0.72
N ALA A 84 -1.11 -0.16 1.49
CA ALA A 84 -0.60 -1.48 1.88
C ALA A 84 -1.55 -2.58 1.39
N GLY A 85 -1.71 -2.71 0.08
CA GLY A 85 -2.68 -3.60 -0.54
C GLY A 85 -4.10 -3.03 -0.55
N TYR A 86 -4.23 -1.74 -0.80
CA TYR A 86 -5.52 -1.08 -1.00
C TYR A 86 -6.00 -1.28 -2.44
N MET A 87 -7.20 -1.86 -2.61
CA MET A 87 -7.70 -2.31 -3.92
C MET A 87 -8.50 -1.24 -4.68
N ARG A 88 -8.58 -0.01 -4.16
CA ARG A 88 -9.29 1.09 -4.83
C ARG A 88 -8.31 2.04 -5.48
N ILE A 89 -8.65 2.52 -6.68
CA ILE A 89 -7.93 3.58 -7.36
C ILE A 89 -8.25 4.90 -6.65
N ILE A 90 -7.22 5.62 -6.23
CA ILE A 90 -7.33 6.98 -5.69
C ILE A 90 -7.70 7.91 -6.86
N SER A 91 -8.77 8.69 -6.71
CA SER A 91 -9.25 9.55 -7.78
C SER A 91 -8.48 10.88 -7.86
N PRO A 92 -8.56 11.59 -8.99
CA PRO A 92 -8.06 12.96 -9.08
C PRO A 92 -8.69 13.92 -8.05
N TYR A 93 -9.95 13.68 -7.68
CA TYR A 93 -10.61 14.44 -6.61
C TYR A 93 -9.88 14.28 -5.28
N PHE A 94 -9.62 13.04 -4.87
CA PHE A 94 -8.90 12.75 -3.63
C PHE A 94 -7.49 13.35 -3.65
N LEU A 95 -6.75 13.15 -4.75
CA LEU A 95 -5.41 13.69 -4.93
C LEU A 95 -5.37 15.22 -4.84
N GLY A 96 -6.37 15.90 -5.42
CA GLY A 96 -6.47 17.36 -5.38
C GLY A 96 -6.85 17.93 -4.01
N LYS A 97 -7.48 17.14 -3.15
CA LYS A 97 -7.92 17.57 -1.80
C LYS A 97 -6.94 17.18 -0.70
N PHE A 98 -6.29 16.03 -0.82
CA PHE A 98 -5.32 15.58 0.15
C PHE A 98 -4.01 16.38 0.04
N LYS A 99 -3.62 17.05 1.13
CA LYS A 99 -2.43 17.94 1.13
C LYS A 99 -1.12 17.22 1.46
N GLY A 100 -1.19 15.93 1.74
CA GLY A 100 -0.03 15.10 2.05
C GLY A 100 0.53 14.35 0.83
N LYS A 101 1.36 13.37 1.08
CA LYS A 101 1.92 12.47 0.06
C LYS A 101 1.30 11.07 0.20
N ILE A 102 1.01 10.44 -0.93
CA ILE A 102 0.50 9.06 -0.98
C ILE A 102 1.58 8.18 -1.59
N VAL A 103 1.96 7.13 -0.89
CA VAL A 103 2.97 6.15 -1.32
C VAL A 103 2.31 4.81 -1.48
N ASN A 104 2.54 4.17 -2.61
CA ASN A 104 2.04 2.82 -2.91
C ASN A 104 3.16 1.82 -3.07
N ILE A 105 2.88 0.58 -2.74
CA ILE A 105 3.71 -0.57 -3.10
C ILE A 105 2.96 -1.40 -4.14
N HIS A 106 3.62 -1.67 -5.28
CA HIS A 106 3.06 -2.42 -6.39
C HIS A 106 3.94 -3.64 -6.70
N PRO A 107 3.36 -4.85 -6.80
CA PRO A 107 4.12 -6.08 -6.96
C PRO A 107 4.52 -6.32 -8.43
N SER A 108 5.19 -5.37 -9.03
CA SER A 108 5.87 -5.50 -10.34
C SER A 108 7.04 -4.54 -10.45
N LEU A 109 7.88 -4.77 -11.46
CA LEU A 109 8.92 -3.82 -11.89
C LEU A 109 8.29 -2.79 -12.84
N LEU A 110 7.71 -1.73 -12.27
CA LEU A 110 7.11 -0.63 -13.05
C LEU A 110 8.12 -0.04 -14.05
N PRO A 111 7.69 0.32 -15.25
CA PRO A 111 6.32 0.49 -15.73
C PRO A 111 5.65 -0.80 -16.25
N LEU A 112 6.28 -1.97 -16.10
CA LEU A 112 5.70 -3.24 -16.54
C LEU A 112 4.62 -3.73 -15.58
N TYR A 113 3.63 -4.43 -16.11
CA TYR A 113 2.56 -5.09 -15.35
C TYR A 113 1.81 -4.18 -14.36
N LYS A 114 1.47 -2.95 -14.77
CA LYS A 114 0.55 -2.07 -14.03
C LYS A 114 -0.79 -2.74 -13.77
N GLY A 115 -1.46 -2.36 -12.70
CA GLY A 115 -2.80 -2.81 -12.35
C GLY A 115 -2.86 -4.20 -11.75
N LYS A 116 -3.99 -4.89 -11.96
CA LYS A 116 -4.30 -6.16 -11.30
C LYS A 116 -3.48 -7.34 -11.81
N ASP A 117 -3.37 -8.37 -10.97
CA ASP A 117 -2.78 -9.68 -11.29
C ASP A 117 -1.35 -9.60 -11.84
N SER A 118 -0.60 -8.58 -11.46
CA SER A 118 0.74 -8.29 -11.97
C SER A 118 1.72 -9.45 -11.80
N ILE A 119 1.76 -10.09 -10.63
CA ILE A 119 2.63 -11.25 -10.37
C ILE A 119 2.26 -12.41 -11.29
N LYS A 120 0.95 -12.73 -11.39
CA LYS A 120 0.45 -13.82 -12.24
C LYS A 120 0.82 -13.59 -13.71
N ARG A 121 0.55 -12.37 -14.22
CA ARG A 121 0.88 -12.01 -15.62
C ARG A 121 2.38 -12.11 -15.90
N ALA A 122 3.21 -11.58 -15.02
CA ALA A 122 4.66 -11.68 -15.16
C ALA A 122 5.14 -13.14 -15.11
N PHE A 123 4.57 -13.97 -14.23
CA PHE A 123 4.88 -15.39 -14.13
C PHE A 123 4.47 -16.18 -15.38
N GLU A 124 3.28 -15.90 -15.93
CA GLU A 124 2.77 -16.52 -17.16
C GLU A 124 3.61 -16.14 -18.39
N ASP A 125 4.08 -14.89 -18.45
CA ASP A 125 4.97 -14.38 -19.51
C ASP A 125 6.42 -14.90 -19.41
N LYS A 126 6.72 -15.71 -18.39
CA LYS A 126 8.05 -16.31 -18.18
C LYS A 126 9.18 -15.28 -18.14
N VAL A 127 8.96 -14.15 -17.49
CA VAL A 127 9.99 -13.12 -17.34
C VAL A 127 11.18 -13.62 -16.52
N GLU A 128 12.37 -13.11 -16.79
CA GLU A 128 13.58 -13.48 -16.05
C GLU A 128 13.54 -12.99 -14.58
N PHE A 129 12.99 -11.81 -14.35
CA PHE A 129 12.90 -11.20 -13.04
C PHE A 129 11.47 -10.81 -12.70
N ILE A 130 11.07 -11.09 -11.46
CA ILE A 130 9.87 -10.53 -10.82
C ILE A 130 10.34 -9.65 -9.66
N GLY A 131 9.63 -8.56 -9.42
CA GLY A 131 9.99 -7.61 -8.37
C GLY A 131 8.83 -6.75 -7.94
N ILE A 132 9.18 -5.71 -7.21
CA ILE A 132 8.25 -4.75 -6.63
C ILE A 132 8.72 -3.33 -6.91
N SER A 133 7.78 -2.40 -6.89
CA SER A 133 8.04 -0.97 -6.99
C SER A 133 7.32 -0.22 -5.88
N ILE A 134 8.01 0.72 -5.26
CA ILE A 134 7.43 1.69 -4.34
C ILE A 134 7.45 3.03 -5.05
N HIS A 135 6.30 3.70 -5.09
CA HIS A 135 6.17 4.93 -5.87
C HIS A 135 5.21 5.91 -5.19
N TYR A 136 5.33 7.20 -5.51
CA TYR A 136 4.28 8.17 -5.21
C TYR A 136 3.06 7.91 -6.10
N VAL A 137 1.88 8.15 -5.54
CA VAL A 137 0.62 8.05 -6.30
C VAL A 137 0.35 9.37 -6.99
N ASN A 138 -0.01 9.28 -8.28
CA ASN A 138 -0.51 10.38 -9.09
C ASN A 138 -1.82 9.96 -9.80
N GLU A 139 -2.30 10.74 -10.76
CA GLU A 139 -3.54 10.46 -11.49
C GLU A 139 -3.47 9.22 -12.39
N GLU A 140 -2.27 8.83 -12.80
CA GLU A 140 -2.05 7.61 -13.60
C GLU A 140 -1.92 6.40 -12.67
N VAL A 141 -2.68 5.33 -12.94
CA VAL A 141 -2.59 4.08 -12.17
C VAL A 141 -1.18 3.51 -12.29
N ASP A 142 -0.51 3.32 -11.15
CA ASP A 142 0.87 2.85 -11.03
C ASP A 142 1.87 3.66 -11.90
N GLY A 143 1.59 4.96 -12.11
CA GLY A 143 2.34 5.84 -13.01
C GLY A 143 3.18 6.90 -12.30
N GLY A 144 3.10 7.01 -10.98
CA GLY A 144 3.83 8.02 -10.21
C GLY A 144 5.33 7.75 -10.11
N GLN A 145 6.04 8.75 -9.59
CA GLN A 145 7.50 8.68 -9.41
C GLN A 145 7.91 7.48 -8.58
N ILE A 146 8.79 6.64 -9.14
CA ILE A 146 9.37 5.48 -8.45
C ILE A 146 10.36 5.95 -7.40
N LEU A 147 10.20 5.45 -6.18
CA LEU A 147 11.06 5.72 -5.03
C LEU A 147 12.10 4.62 -4.83
N ALA A 148 11.71 3.37 -4.99
CA ALA A 148 12.58 2.21 -4.89
C ALA A 148 12.00 1.02 -5.66
N GLN A 149 12.88 0.13 -6.10
CA GLN A 149 12.54 -1.15 -6.70
C GLN A 149 13.49 -2.23 -6.18
N ASP A 150 12.99 -3.45 -6.07
CA ASP A 150 13.80 -4.64 -5.81
C ASP A 150 13.24 -5.83 -6.60
N LYS A 151 14.07 -6.82 -6.89
CA LYS A 151 13.72 -7.96 -7.74
C LYS A 151 14.48 -9.22 -7.38
N PHE A 152 13.97 -10.36 -7.83
CA PHE A 152 14.68 -11.63 -7.80
C PHE A 152 14.53 -12.36 -9.14
N ARG A 153 15.49 -13.21 -9.45
CA ARG A 153 15.42 -14.09 -10.61
C ARG A 153 14.43 -15.22 -10.35
N VAL A 154 13.49 -15.45 -11.28
CA VAL A 154 12.44 -16.45 -11.09
C VAL A 154 13.00 -17.85 -11.35
N ASP A 155 12.79 -18.74 -10.38
CA ASP A 155 12.94 -20.18 -10.59
C ASP A 155 11.59 -20.77 -10.96
N TYR A 156 11.44 -21.15 -12.21
CA TYR A 156 10.19 -21.73 -12.74
C TYR A 156 9.94 -23.19 -12.35
N LYS A 157 10.75 -23.74 -11.45
CA LYS A 157 10.42 -24.98 -10.73
C LYS A 157 9.47 -24.71 -9.56
N LEU A 158 9.39 -23.45 -9.14
CA LEU A 158 8.45 -23.00 -8.10
C LEU A 158 7.05 -22.78 -8.70
N SER A 159 6.05 -22.99 -7.87
CA SER A 159 4.66 -22.62 -8.16
C SER A 159 4.46 -21.10 -8.12
N LEU A 160 3.34 -20.61 -8.69
CA LEU A 160 2.95 -19.21 -8.60
C LEU A 160 2.80 -18.75 -7.13
N ASP A 161 2.28 -19.61 -6.25
CA ASP A 161 2.11 -19.30 -4.83
C ASP A 161 3.45 -19.13 -4.12
N GLU A 162 4.44 -19.98 -4.41
CA GLU A 162 5.79 -19.85 -3.87
C GLU A 162 6.49 -18.58 -4.39
N VAL A 163 6.30 -18.23 -5.65
CA VAL A 163 6.81 -16.98 -6.23
C VAL A 163 6.13 -15.76 -5.58
N THR A 164 4.81 -15.84 -5.37
CA THR A 164 4.06 -14.79 -4.67
C THR A 164 4.55 -14.59 -3.24
N GLN A 165 4.87 -15.68 -2.53
CA GLN A 165 5.46 -15.61 -1.20
C GLN A 165 6.81 -14.86 -1.19
N LYS A 166 7.67 -15.12 -2.19
CA LYS A 166 8.94 -14.37 -2.35
C LYS A 166 8.71 -12.88 -2.63
N VAL A 167 7.68 -12.53 -3.39
CA VAL A 167 7.30 -11.14 -3.61
C VAL A 167 6.92 -10.48 -2.28
N HIS A 168 6.11 -11.12 -1.44
CA HIS A 168 5.76 -10.60 -0.12
C HIS A 168 6.98 -10.42 0.81
N GLU A 169 7.95 -11.31 0.75
CA GLU A 169 9.21 -11.15 1.49
C GLU A 169 9.99 -9.91 1.04
N LEU A 170 10.02 -9.63 -0.27
CA LEU A 170 10.59 -8.40 -0.83
C LEU A 170 9.84 -7.16 -0.32
N GLU A 171 8.51 -7.19 -0.37
CA GLU A 171 7.66 -6.09 0.11
C GLU A 171 7.96 -5.75 1.56
N HIS A 172 7.97 -6.76 2.43
CA HIS A 172 8.22 -6.61 3.86
C HIS A 172 9.62 -6.06 4.18
N ARG A 173 10.59 -6.31 3.30
CA ARG A 173 11.94 -5.79 3.44
C ARG A 173 12.07 -4.36 2.90
N LEU A 174 11.54 -4.09 1.71
CA LEU A 174 11.79 -2.84 1.00
C LEU A 174 10.86 -1.71 1.46
N TYR A 175 9.59 -2.01 1.75
CA TYR A 175 8.61 -0.96 2.04
C TYR A 175 8.98 -0.14 3.29
N PRO A 176 9.25 -0.75 4.46
CA PRO A 176 9.67 0.03 5.63
C PRO A 176 10.95 0.83 5.37
N LYS A 177 11.95 0.24 4.72
CA LYS A 177 13.21 0.94 4.40
C LYS A 177 13.01 2.17 3.53
N THR A 178 12.12 2.06 2.54
CA THR A 178 11.80 3.19 1.66
C THR A 178 11.06 4.28 2.41
N ILE A 179 10.11 3.92 3.26
CA ILE A 179 9.38 4.88 4.10
C ILE A 179 10.36 5.60 5.04
N ILE A 180 11.22 4.89 5.75
CA ILE A 180 12.25 5.49 6.61
C ILE A 180 13.06 6.51 5.83
N LYS A 181 13.56 6.11 4.65
CA LYS A 181 14.36 6.99 3.80
C LYS A 181 13.62 8.27 3.44
N ILE A 182 12.40 8.20 2.94
CA ILE A 182 11.64 9.41 2.55
C ILE A 182 11.24 10.32 3.72
N LEU A 183 11.24 9.79 4.95
CA LEU A 183 10.94 10.57 6.15
C LEU A 183 12.19 11.18 6.80
N THR A 184 13.38 10.64 6.53
CA THR A 184 14.64 11.09 7.12
C THR A 184 15.50 11.92 6.17
N ASP A 185 15.34 11.77 4.85
CA ASP A 185 16.11 12.51 3.83
C ASP A 185 15.51 13.90 3.50
N ASN A 186 14.63 14.44 4.36
CA ASN A 186 14.02 15.78 4.19
C ASN A 186 14.73 16.86 5.02
#